data_0c9a759ee1be6bcc409dafdf53ade8a4
#
_entry.id   0c9a759ee1be6bcc409dafdf53ade8a4
#
_cell.length_a   1.000
_cell.length_b   1.000
_cell.length_c   1.000
_cell.angle_alpha   90.00
_cell.angle_beta   90.00
_cell.angle_gamma   90.00
#
_symmetry.space_group_name_H-M   'P 1'
#
loop_
_entity.id
_entity.type
_entity.pdbx_description
1 polymer ?
#
loop_
_entity_poly.entity_id
_entity_poly.type
_entity_poly.pdbx_seq_one_letter_code
_entity_poly.pdbx_strand_id
1 'polypeptide(L)'
;MTPFWISAFLDFAPDEFAAGVDHWRAGTGFGLSTTRGETGEFASLLPADGDDYLRVQRLGGGPSRIHLDLHVADVAEAVAAAVESGATVTGRPEGPDGYAVLASPGGFPFCLVTHRAAVRPTPAPWGGGAWVSTVDQVCLDIPPAVHDREVGFWSAVTGWEARPTSDEFTNLVRPGSSPLRLLLQRLDEPETGAVTAHLDLSSTDREAETARHVALGARVVARFDGWTVLAPPAGTAYCITARTPDPIDPEARS
;
A
#
# COMPACT_ATOMS: atom_id res chain seq x y z
N MET A 1 11.30 -17.09 0.50
CA MET A 1 10.58 -16.33 -0.54
C MET A 1 10.97 -14.87 -0.43
N THR A 2 11.13 -14.14 -1.54
CA THR A 2 11.36 -12.69 -1.53
C THR A 2 10.57 -12.09 -2.69
N PRO A 3 9.54 -11.27 -2.43
CA PRO A 3 8.82 -10.60 -3.49
C PRO A 3 9.76 -9.60 -4.18
N PHE A 4 9.69 -9.53 -5.50
CA PHE A 4 10.46 -8.55 -6.26
C PHE A 4 9.75 -7.21 -6.42
N TRP A 5 8.42 -7.16 -6.14
CA TRP A 5 7.58 -5.99 -6.20
C TRP A 5 6.43 -6.09 -5.20
N ILE A 6 5.93 -4.96 -4.73
CA ILE A 6 4.72 -4.88 -3.90
C ILE A 6 3.79 -3.83 -4.50
N SER A 7 2.52 -4.21 -4.69
CA SER A 7 1.43 -3.30 -5.04
C SER A 7 0.45 -3.18 -3.88
N ALA A 8 -0.17 -2.02 -3.73
CA ALA A 8 -1.28 -1.83 -2.80
C ALA A 8 -2.59 -1.72 -3.57
N PHE A 9 -3.60 -2.43 -3.12
CA PHE A 9 -4.97 -2.29 -3.55
C PHE A 9 -5.76 -1.41 -2.58
N LEU A 10 -6.45 -0.45 -3.14
CA LEU A 10 -7.47 0.34 -2.49
C LEU A 10 -8.81 -0.32 -2.76
N ASP A 11 -9.28 -1.10 -1.79
CA ASP A 11 -10.55 -1.80 -1.84
C ASP A 11 -11.65 -0.88 -1.34
N PHE A 12 -12.56 -0.50 -2.21
CA PHE A 12 -13.66 0.39 -1.86
C PHE A 12 -14.97 -0.35 -1.66
N ALA A 13 -15.76 0.07 -0.67
CA ALA A 13 -17.17 -0.29 -0.59
C ALA A 13 -17.87 0.10 -1.90
N PRO A 14 -18.94 -0.62 -2.31
CA PRO A 14 -19.54 -0.43 -3.63
C PRO A 14 -19.98 1.00 -3.93
N ASP A 15 -20.51 1.71 -2.94
CA ASP A 15 -20.99 3.09 -3.00
C ASP A 15 -19.87 4.14 -2.89
N GLU A 16 -18.68 3.74 -2.41
CA GLU A 16 -17.51 4.59 -2.27
C GLU A 16 -16.56 4.52 -3.49
N PHE A 17 -16.69 3.49 -4.35
CA PHE A 17 -15.71 3.18 -5.40
C PHE A 17 -15.43 4.36 -6.35
N ALA A 18 -16.47 4.99 -6.88
CA ALA A 18 -16.29 6.09 -7.85
C ALA A 18 -15.58 7.29 -7.22
N ALA A 19 -16.03 7.73 -6.04
CA ALA A 19 -15.44 8.86 -5.34
C ALA A 19 -14.01 8.58 -4.87
N GLY A 20 -13.74 7.34 -4.41
CA GLY A 20 -12.40 6.91 -4.03
C GLY A 20 -11.43 6.90 -5.21
N VAL A 21 -11.83 6.34 -6.35
CA VAL A 21 -11.03 6.33 -7.57
C VAL A 21 -10.71 7.75 -8.03
N ASP A 22 -11.70 8.64 -8.07
CA ASP A 22 -11.51 10.03 -8.50
C ASP A 22 -10.56 10.79 -7.56
N HIS A 23 -10.69 10.59 -6.23
CA HIS A 23 -9.79 11.19 -5.26
C HIS A 23 -8.35 10.74 -5.47
N TRP A 24 -8.09 9.44 -5.58
CA TRP A 24 -6.73 8.92 -5.71
C TRP A 24 -6.10 9.23 -7.08
N ARG A 25 -6.89 9.28 -8.15
CA ARG A 25 -6.41 9.78 -9.45
C ARG A 25 -5.94 11.22 -9.38
N ALA A 26 -6.76 12.09 -8.79
CA ALA A 26 -6.42 13.51 -8.64
C ALA A 26 -5.27 13.70 -7.62
N GLY A 27 -5.25 12.92 -6.54
CA GLY A 27 -4.23 12.95 -5.50
C GLY A 27 -2.85 12.53 -6.00
N THR A 28 -2.77 11.47 -6.80
CA THR A 28 -1.51 10.96 -7.36
C THR A 28 -1.14 11.56 -8.70
N GLY A 29 -2.09 12.13 -9.43
CA GLY A 29 -1.92 12.54 -10.84
C GLY A 29 -1.89 11.35 -11.81
N PHE A 30 -2.24 10.15 -11.36
CA PHE A 30 -2.19 8.93 -12.19
C PHE A 30 -3.41 8.81 -13.11
N GLY A 31 -3.21 8.21 -14.28
CA GLY A 31 -4.27 7.76 -15.14
C GLY A 31 -5.04 6.58 -14.54
N LEU A 32 -6.09 6.13 -15.23
CA LEU A 32 -6.83 4.92 -14.87
C LEU A 32 -6.80 3.95 -16.06
N SER A 33 -6.50 2.69 -15.80
CA SER A 33 -6.60 1.64 -16.79
C SER A 33 -8.07 1.35 -17.15
N THR A 34 -8.29 0.60 -18.23
CA THR A 34 -9.57 -0.08 -18.43
C THR A 34 -9.88 -0.99 -17.25
N THR A 35 -11.15 -1.10 -16.89
CA THR A 35 -11.59 -2.00 -15.84
C THR A 35 -11.45 -3.46 -16.27
N ARG A 36 -11.20 -4.34 -15.30
CA ARG A 36 -11.04 -5.79 -15.44
C ARG A 36 -11.94 -6.52 -14.43
N GLY A 37 -12.01 -7.85 -14.57
CA GLY A 37 -12.89 -8.70 -13.76
C GLY A 37 -14.28 -8.88 -14.40
N GLU A 38 -15.08 -9.79 -13.86
CA GLU A 38 -16.39 -10.13 -14.43
C GLU A 38 -17.39 -8.97 -14.39
N THR A 39 -17.30 -8.12 -13.38
CA THR A 39 -18.17 -6.94 -13.19
C THR A 39 -17.43 -5.62 -13.34
N GLY A 40 -16.21 -5.63 -13.87
CA GLY A 40 -15.37 -4.44 -14.00
C GLY A 40 -14.92 -3.90 -12.64
N GLU A 41 -14.69 -4.79 -11.69
CA GLU A 41 -14.38 -4.45 -10.31
C GLU A 41 -12.94 -4.00 -10.08
N PHE A 42 -12.01 -4.29 -10.99
CA PHE A 42 -10.58 -3.96 -10.85
C PHE A 42 -10.11 -2.92 -11.85
N ALA A 43 -9.25 -2.02 -11.42
CA ALA A 43 -8.46 -1.16 -12.29
C ALA A 43 -7.09 -0.85 -11.67
N SER A 44 -6.14 -0.38 -12.50
CA SER A 44 -4.84 0.13 -12.04
C SER A 44 -4.81 1.65 -12.14
N LEU A 45 -4.22 2.30 -11.15
CA LEU A 45 -3.81 3.69 -11.23
C LEU A 45 -2.48 3.74 -11.99
N LEU A 46 -2.47 4.37 -13.15
CA LEU A 46 -1.35 4.36 -14.10
C LEU A 46 -0.48 5.60 -13.90
N PRO A 47 0.76 5.46 -13.38
CA PRO A 47 1.69 6.56 -13.30
C PRO A 47 2.09 7.04 -14.71
N ALA A 48 2.65 8.25 -14.81
CA ALA A 48 3.10 8.80 -16.10
C ALA A 48 4.32 8.05 -16.67
N ASP A 49 5.10 7.42 -15.81
CA ASP A 49 6.24 6.57 -16.13
C ASP A 49 6.37 5.43 -15.12
N GLY A 50 7.18 4.42 -15.44
CA GLY A 50 7.36 3.24 -14.58
C GLY A 50 6.14 2.30 -14.57
N ASP A 51 6.19 1.33 -13.65
CA ASP A 51 5.17 0.30 -13.52
C ASP A 51 4.11 0.68 -12.47
N ASP A 52 2.86 0.21 -12.67
CA ASP A 52 1.78 0.42 -11.74
C ASP A 52 2.02 -0.36 -10.42
N TYR A 53 1.70 0.28 -9.32
CA TYR A 53 1.83 -0.28 -7.97
C TYR A 53 0.66 0.10 -7.05
N LEU A 54 -0.23 0.98 -7.52
CA LEU A 54 -1.49 1.31 -6.86
C LEU A 54 -2.63 0.81 -7.72
N ARG A 55 -3.52 0.05 -7.13
CA ARG A 55 -4.67 -0.55 -7.80
C ARG A 55 -5.93 -0.27 -7.00
N VAL A 56 -7.06 -0.35 -7.67
CA VAL A 56 -8.37 -0.13 -7.07
C VAL A 56 -9.26 -1.34 -7.31
N GLN A 57 -10.04 -1.69 -6.29
CA GLN A 57 -11.04 -2.74 -6.37
C GLN A 57 -12.36 -2.25 -5.81
N ARG A 58 -13.45 -2.52 -6.53
CA ARG A 58 -14.81 -2.39 -5.99
C ARG A 58 -15.18 -3.69 -5.30
N LEU A 59 -15.39 -3.64 -3.99
CA LEU A 59 -15.82 -4.79 -3.20
C LEU A 59 -17.27 -5.19 -3.56
N GLY A 60 -17.62 -6.44 -3.34
CA GLY A 60 -19.01 -6.90 -3.39
C GLY A 60 -19.82 -6.48 -2.16
N GLY A 61 -19.16 -5.99 -1.12
CA GLY A 61 -19.74 -5.53 0.16
C GLY A 61 -18.68 -5.40 1.23
N GLY A 62 -19.07 -4.88 2.40
CA GLY A 62 -18.16 -4.59 3.52
C GLY A 62 -17.50 -3.23 3.42
N PRO A 63 -16.74 -2.81 4.45
CA PRO A 63 -16.08 -1.53 4.51
C PRO A 63 -14.86 -1.47 3.57
N SER A 64 -14.52 -0.25 3.15
CA SER A 64 -13.27 0.02 2.43
C SER A 64 -12.06 -0.36 3.27
N ARG A 65 -11.01 -0.87 2.60
CA ARG A 65 -9.78 -1.36 3.23
C ARG A 65 -8.62 -1.31 2.25
N ILE A 66 -7.46 -1.75 2.71
CA ILE A 66 -6.27 -1.97 1.86
C ILE A 66 -5.90 -3.45 1.93
N HIS A 67 -5.45 -4.02 0.80
CA HIS A 67 -4.69 -5.25 0.78
C HIS A 67 -3.42 -5.09 -0.05
N LEU A 68 -2.48 -6.01 0.10
CA LEU A 68 -1.22 -6.02 -0.65
C LEU A 68 -1.18 -7.17 -1.64
N ASP A 69 -0.65 -6.91 -2.84
CA ASP A 69 -0.14 -7.94 -3.73
C ASP A 69 1.37 -8.04 -3.60
N LEU A 70 1.87 -9.19 -3.21
CA LEU A 70 3.28 -9.53 -3.22
C LEU A 70 3.60 -10.27 -4.52
N HIS A 71 4.41 -9.66 -5.37
CA HIS A 71 4.77 -10.22 -6.67
C HIS A 71 5.95 -11.18 -6.50
N VAL A 72 5.74 -12.45 -6.83
CA VAL A 72 6.68 -13.55 -6.61
C VAL A 72 6.93 -14.32 -7.90
N ALA A 73 8.04 -15.03 -7.96
CA ALA A 73 8.39 -15.84 -9.12
C ALA A 73 7.55 -17.13 -9.20
N ASP A 74 7.23 -17.72 -8.05
CA ASP A 74 6.45 -18.95 -7.93
C ASP A 74 5.45 -18.82 -6.77
N VAL A 75 4.15 -18.82 -7.11
CA VAL A 75 3.08 -18.67 -6.13
C VAL A 75 2.98 -19.89 -5.21
N ALA A 76 3.20 -21.10 -5.72
CA ALA A 76 3.05 -22.31 -4.89
C ALA A 76 4.14 -22.40 -3.82
N GLU A 77 5.40 -22.10 -4.19
CA GLU A 77 6.52 -22.00 -3.25
C GLU A 77 6.28 -20.88 -2.24
N ALA A 78 5.81 -19.72 -2.72
CA ALA A 78 5.56 -18.56 -1.88
C ALA A 78 4.43 -18.82 -0.87
N VAL A 79 3.36 -19.51 -1.26
CA VAL A 79 2.28 -19.93 -0.35
C VAL A 79 2.81 -20.85 0.74
N ALA A 80 3.62 -21.86 0.38
CA ALA A 80 4.18 -22.78 1.37
C ALA A 80 5.02 -22.02 2.43
N ALA A 81 5.89 -21.11 1.98
CA ALA A 81 6.71 -20.30 2.88
C ALA A 81 5.90 -19.34 3.75
N ALA A 82 4.85 -18.71 3.18
CA ALA A 82 3.97 -17.82 3.94
C ALA A 82 3.18 -18.60 5.02
N VAL A 83 2.67 -19.78 4.68
CA VAL A 83 1.95 -20.65 5.66
C VAL A 83 2.89 -21.13 6.76
N GLU A 84 4.13 -21.51 6.44
CA GLU A 84 5.14 -21.87 7.44
C GLU A 84 5.45 -20.68 8.38
N SER A 85 5.39 -19.45 7.86
CA SER A 85 5.55 -18.21 8.65
C SER A 85 4.29 -17.80 9.43
N GLY A 86 3.15 -18.51 9.26
CA GLY A 86 1.94 -18.30 10.03
C GLY A 86 0.76 -17.68 9.28
N ALA A 87 0.84 -17.53 7.94
CA ALA A 87 -0.31 -17.11 7.13
C ALA A 87 -1.40 -18.18 7.04
N THR A 88 -2.63 -17.72 6.83
CA THR A 88 -3.77 -18.57 6.52
C THR A 88 -4.18 -18.37 5.06
N VAL A 89 -4.31 -19.44 4.27
CA VAL A 89 -4.85 -19.36 2.90
C VAL A 89 -6.37 -19.20 2.99
N THR A 90 -6.89 -18.11 2.42
CA THR A 90 -8.31 -17.75 2.43
C THR A 90 -8.98 -17.95 1.07
N GLY A 91 -8.20 -18.04 -0.01
CA GLY A 91 -8.71 -18.30 -1.35
C GLY A 91 -7.61 -18.71 -2.34
N ARG A 92 -7.98 -19.56 -3.29
CA ARG A 92 -7.16 -19.94 -4.45
C ARG A 92 -8.08 -20.00 -5.65
N PRO A 93 -8.18 -18.94 -6.44
CA PRO A 93 -8.92 -19.01 -7.68
C PRO A 93 -8.33 -20.04 -8.63
N GLU A 94 -9.19 -20.79 -9.31
CA GLU A 94 -8.78 -21.73 -10.35
C GLU A 94 -8.43 -20.97 -11.63
N GLY A 95 -7.30 -21.28 -12.25
CA GLY A 95 -6.91 -20.69 -13.55
C GLY A 95 -5.40 -20.62 -13.78
N PRO A 96 -4.99 -20.39 -15.04
CA PRO A 96 -3.57 -20.33 -15.42
C PRO A 96 -2.80 -19.13 -14.83
N ASP A 97 -3.51 -18.07 -14.45
CA ASP A 97 -2.94 -16.88 -13.82
C ASP A 97 -2.89 -17.00 -12.29
N GLY A 98 -2.70 -18.23 -11.79
CA GLY A 98 -2.81 -18.61 -10.40
C GLY A 98 -2.25 -17.58 -9.44
N TYR A 99 -3.15 -16.99 -8.64
CA TYR A 99 -2.79 -16.21 -7.47
C TYR A 99 -3.33 -16.91 -6.22
N ALA A 100 -2.87 -16.50 -5.07
CA ALA A 100 -3.39 -17.00 -3.80
C ALA A 100 -3.76 -15.82 -2.92
N VAL A 101 -4.88 -15.93 -2.23
CA VAL A 101 -5.35 -14.96 -1.24
C VAL A 101 -5.05 -15.53 0.14
N LEU A 102 -4.38 -14.75 0.96
CA LEU A 102 -3.96 -15.13 2.30
C LEU A 102 -4.33 -14.03 3.31
N ALA A 103 -4.27 -14.41 4.56
CA ALA A 103 -4.29 -13.47 5.69
C ALA A 103 -3.02 -13.65 6.52
N SER A 104 -2.44 -12.56 7.00
CA SER A 104 -1.34 -12.57 7.96
C SER A 104 -1.80 -13.17 9.31
N PRO A 105 -0.90 -13.45 10.25
CA PRO A 105 -1.28 -13.93 11.58
C PRO A 105 -2.28 -13.04 12.32
N GLY A 106 -2.26 -11.73 12.08
CA GLY A 106 -3.18 -10.74 12.63
C GLY A 106 -4.38 -10.44 11.73
N GLY A 107 -4.56 -11.21 10.64
CA GLY A 107 -5.73 -11.13 9.78
C GLY A 107 -5.66 -10.11 8.65
N PHE A 108 -4.50 -9.50 8.37
CA PHE A 108 -4.36 -8.58 7.25
C PHE A 108 -4.38 -9.32 5.91
N PRO A 109 -5.26 -8.94 4.95
CA PRO A 109 -5.38 -9.60 3.67
C PRO A 109 -4.21 -9.25 2.74
N PHE A 110 -3.68 -10.24 2.05
CA PHE A 110 -2.69 -10.06 0.99
C PHE A 110 -2.79 -11.16 -0.06
N CYS A 111 -2.30 -10.87 -1.26
CA CYS A 111 -2.22 -11.84 -2.34
C CYS A 111 -0.77 -12.14 -2.71
N LEU A 112 -0.54 -13.35 -3.20
CA LEU A 112 0.68 -13.75 -3.88
C LEU A 112 0.36 -13.84 -5.37
N VAL A 113 1.09 -13.08 -6.21
CA VAL A 113 0.81 -12.94 -7.64
C VAL A 113 2.10 -13.04 -8.47
N THR A 114 1.98 -13.33 -9.78
CA THR A 114 3.15 -13.43 -10.70
C THR A 114 3.27 -12.23 -11.66
N HIS A 115 2.43 -11.18 -11.50
CA HIS A 115 2.50 -10.02 -12.37
C HIS A 115 3.88 -9.37 -12.35
N ARG A 116 4.44 -9.05 -13.53
CA ARG A 116 5.78 -8.48 -13.65
C ARG A 116 5.75 -6.98 -13.50
N ALA A 117 6.66 -6.45 -12.68
CA ALA A 117 6.93 -5.03 -12.51
C ALA A 117 8.37 -4.87 -11.99
N ALA A 118 9.05 -3.81 -12.36
CA ALA A 118 10.45 -3.59 -12.01
C ALA A 118 10.85 -2.12 -11.92
N VAL A 119 10.13 -1.20 -12.59
CA VAL A 119 10.51 0.20 -12.74
C VAL A 119 9.66 1.09 -11.85
N ARG A 120 10.26 1.67 -10.80
CA ARG A 120 9.57 2.61 -9.93
C ARG A 120 9.17 3.88 -10.68
N PRO A 121 7.92 4.37 -10.49
CA PRO A 121 7.51 5.66 -11.03
C PRO A 121 8.27 6.84 -10.41
N THR A 122 8.43 7.89 -11.21
CA THR A 122 8.94 9.17 -10.72
C THR A 122 7.91 9.85 -9.81
N PRO A 123 8.32 10.45 -8.68
CA PRO A 123 7.43 11.26 -7.87
C PRO A 123 6.78 12.38 -8.68
N ALA A 124 5.49 12.60 -8.48
CA ALA A 124 4.72 13.58 -9.24
C ALA A 124 5.10 15.02 -8.84
N PRO A 125 5.40 15.91 -9.81
CA PRO A 125 5.63 17.33 -9.53
C PRO A 125 4.31 18.10 -9.44
N TRP A 126 4.24 19.02 -8.47
CA TRP A 126 3.08 19.86 -8.20
C TRP A 126 3.46 21.34 -8.11
N GLY A 127 2.45 22.22 -8.19
CA GLY A 127 2.67 23.68 -8.09
C GLY A 127 3.62 24.23 -9.14
N GLY A 128 3.60 23.70 -10.36
CA GLY A 128 4.57 24.08 -11.39
C GLY A 128 6.00 23.58 -11.11
N GLY A 129 6.14 22.51 -10.32
CA GLY A 129 7.43 21.95 -9.93
C GLY A 129 7.97 22.47 -8.60
N ALA A 130 7.14 23.21 -7.84
CA ALA A 130 7.56 23.74 -6.53
C ALA A 130 7.80 22.65 -5.49
N TRP A 131 7.06 21.54 -5.56
CA TRP A 131 7.28 20.36 -4.72
C TRP A 131 6.98 19.08 -5.49
N VAL A 132 7.42 17.96 -4.93
CA VAL A 132 7.09 16.61 -5.43
C VAL A 132 6.47 15.79 -4.33
N SER A 133 5.59 14.86 -4.71
CA SER A 133 5.03 13.87 -3.79
C SER A 133 4.84 12.51 -4.47
N THR A 134 4.76 11.46 -3.67
CA THR A 134 4.44 10.12 -4.12
C THR A 134 3.87 9.28 -2.97
N VAL A 135 2.98 8.36 -3.27
CA VAL A 135 2.63 7.28 -2.34
C VAL A 135 3.79 6.29 -2.34
N ASP A 136 4.54 6.20 -1.26
CA ASP A 136 5.73 5.34 -1.18
C ASP A 136 5.78 4.42 0.03
N GLN A 137 4.70 4.37 0.81
CA GLN A 137 4.64 3.55 2.01
C GLN A 137 3.23 3.04 2.27
N VAL A 138 3.14 1.80 2.74
CA VAL A 138 1.98 1.25 3.44
C VAL A 138 2.35 1.11 4.90
N CYS A 139 1.56 1.72 5.77
CA CYS A 139 1.65 1.53 7.22
C CYS A 139 0.63 0.47 7.63
N LEU A 140 1.09 -0.59 8.27
CA LEU A 140 0.25 -1.61 8.88
C LEU A 140 -0.06 -1.19 10.32
N ASP A 141 -1.33 -1.01 10.63
CA ASP A 141 -1.85 -0.64 11.93
C ASP A 141 -2.12 -1.91 12.75
N ILE A 142 -1.25 -2.20 13.70
CA ILE A 142 -1.17 -3.52 14.33
C ILE A 142 -1.57 -3.43 15.81
N PRO A 143 -2.64 -4.14 16.23
CA PRO A 143 -2.99 -4.25 17.63
C PRO A 143 -1.82 -4.79 18.48
N PRO A 144 -1.60 -4.28 19.69
CA PRO A 144 -0.47 -4.65 20.55
C PRO A 144 -0.30 -6.15 20.75
N ALA A 145 -1.40 -6.88 20.91
CA ALA A 145 -1.39 -8.33 21.20
C ALA A 145 -0.79 -9.18 20.07
N VAL A 146 -0.72 -8.67 18.83
CA VAL A 146 -0.20 -9.42 17.68
C VAL A 146 1.02 -8.76 17.02
N HIS A 147 1.50 -7.63 17.55
CA HIS A 147 2.53 -6.80 16.92
C HIS A 147 3.82 -7.59 16.64
N ASP A 148 4.41 -8.22 17.62
CA ASP A 148 5.70 -8.90 17.46
C ASP A 148 5.60 -10.08 16.49
N ARG A 149 4.45 -10.73 16.47
CA ARG A 149 4.15 -11.82 15.52
C ARG A 149 4.03 -11.30 14.10
N GLU A 150 3.38 -10.14 13.89
CA GLU A 150 3.30 -9.48 12.58
C GLU A 150 4.67 -9.00 12.10
N VAL A 151 5.49 -8.41 12.97
CA VAL A 151 6.85 -7.99 12.61
C VAL A 151 7.67 -9.18 12.12
N GLY A 152 7.66 -10.30 12.86
CA GLY A 152 8.35 -11.53 12.48
C GLY A 152 7.82 -12.09 11.15
N PHE A 153 6.50 -12.13 10.99
CA PHE A 153 5.84 -12.60 9.78
C PHE A 153 6.22 -11.78 8.54
N TRP A 154 6.04 -10.47 8.59
CA TRP A 154 6.32 -9.62 7.43
C TRP A 154 7.81 -9.58 7.07
N SER A 155 8.70 -9.65 8.08
CA SER A 155 10.13 -9.79 7.82
C SER A 155 10.46 -11.11 7.11
N ALA A 156 9.86 -12.23 7.54
CA ALA A 156 10.08 -13.55 6.92
C ALA A 156 9.51 -13.62 5.49
N VAL A 157 8.28 -13.15 5.27
CA VAL A 157 7.58 -13.20 3.99
C VAL A 157 8.24 -12.28 2.95
N THR A 158 8.69 -11.09 3.35
CA THR A 158 9.36 -10.17 2.44
C THR A 158 10.86 -10.45 2.28
N GLY A 159 11.48 -11.08 3.27
CA GLY A 159 12.93 -11.18 3.37
C GLY A 159 13.59 -9.85 3.73
N TRP A 160 12.81 -8.86 4.19
CA TRP A 160 13.31 -7.54 4.54
C TRP A 160 13.67 -7.45 6.01
N GLU A 161 14.79 -6.80 6.30
CA GLU A 161 15.26 -6.60 7.67
C GLU A 161 14.32 -5.68 8.44
N ALA A 162 13.85 -6.12 9.61
CA ALA A 162 13.06 -5.32 10.51
C ALA A 162 13.97 -4.39 11.33
N ARG A 163 13.72 -3.08 11.28
CA ARG A 163 14.45 -2.05 12.03
C ARG A 163 13.48 -1.23 12.87
N PRO A 164 13.40 -1.48 14.18
CA PRO A 164 12.67 -0.60 15.09
C PRO A 164 13.25 0.83 15.05
N THR A 165 12.38 1.83 14.95
CA THR A 165 12.74 3.26 14.99
C THR A 165 12.22 3.95 16.23
N SER A 166 11.21 3.36 16.87
CA SER A 166 10.66 3.75 18.17
C SER A 166 9.91 2.54 18.79
N ASP A 167 9.31 2.73 19.96
CA ASP A 167 8.42 1.73 20.57
C ASP A 167 7.13 1.52 19.75
N GLU A 168 6.76 2.51 18.94
CA GLU A 168 5.58 2.49 18.08
C GLU A 168 5.86 1.95 16.69
N PHE A 169 7.03 2.26 16.09
CA PHE A 169 7.31 2.04 14.68
C PHE A 169 8.47 1.08 14.42
N THR A 170 8.23 0.12 13.53
CA THR A 170 9.27 -0.75 12.95
C THR A 170 9.23 -0.62 11.43
N ASN A 171 10.33 -0.21 10.80
CA ASN A 171 10.49 -0.21 9.35
C ASN A 171 10.97 -1.57 8.85
N LEU A 172 10.44 -2.04 7.72
CA LEU A 172 11.08 -3.09 6.95
C LEU A 172 11.96 -2.46 5.86
N VAL A 173 13.25 -2.82 5.85
CA VAL A 173 14.23 -2.25 4.91
C VAL A 173 14.01 -2.84 3.53
N ARG A 174 13.31 -2.09 2.67
CA ARG A 174 12.98 -2.53 1.31
C ARG A 174 14.18 -2.50 0.36
N PRO A 175 14.22 -3.33 -0.68
CA PRO A 175 15.14 -3.16 -1.80
C PRO A 175 14.80 -1.87 -2.58
N GLY A 176 15.80 -1.26 -3.18
CA GLY A 176 15.63 0.00 -3.94
C GLY A 176 14.65 -0.07 -5.10
N SER A 177 14.44 -1.27 -5.67
CA SER A 177 13.47 -1.52 -6.74
C SER A 177 12.00 -1.51 -6.28
N SER A 178 11.70 -1.79 -5.01
CA SER A 178 10.31 -1.78 -4.54
C SER A 178 9.75 -0.36 -4.45
N PRO A 179 8.54 -0.07 -4.98
CA PRO A 179 7.94 1.26 -4.90
C PRO A 179 7.45 1.58 -3.49
N LEU A 180 6.96 0.57 -2.76
CA LEU A 180 6.36 0.74 -1.44
C LEU A 180 7.30 0.27 -0.33
N ARG A 181 7.41 1.07 0.72
CA ARG A 181 7.93 0.71 2.03
C ARG A 181 6.84 -0.01 2.82
N LEU A 182 7.22 -0.82 3.78
CA LEU A 182 6.32 -1.33 4.81
C LEU A 182 6.75 -0.75 6.16
N LEU A 183 5.85 -0.02 6.78
CA LEU A 183 5.95 0.46 8.15
C LEU A 183 4.98 -0.36 9.00
N LEU A 184 5.44 -0.87 10.13
CA LEU A 184 4.62 -1.59 11.08
C LEU A 184 4.44 -0.70 12.30
N GLN A 185 3.21 -0.22 12.52
CA GLN A 185 2.84 0.62 13.64
C GLN A 185 2.16 -0.22 14.71
N ARG A 186 2.72 -0.17 15.90
CA ARG A 186 2.07 -0.72 17.08
C ARG A 186 1.05 0.28 17.59
N LEU A 187 -0.21 -0.08 17.55
CA LEU A 187 -1.28 0.74 18.13
C LEU A 187 -1.25 0.70 19.66
N ASP A 188 -1.73 1.76 20.29
CA ASP A 188 -2.01 1.74 21.73
C ASP A 188 -3.34 0.99 22.01
N GLU A 189 -4.34 1.18 21.16
CA GLU A 189 -5.66 0.57 21.19
C GLU A 189 -6.18 0.33 19.76
N PRO A 190 -7.07 -0.64 19.52
CA PRO A 190 -7.55 -1.64 20.46
C PRO A 190 -6.50 -2.70 20.79
N GLU A 191 -6.56 -3.28 22.00
CA GLU A 191 -5.65 -4.35 22.43
C GLU A 191 -5.70 -5.58 21.52
N THR A 192 -6.87 -5.85 20.95
CA THR A 192 -7.13 -6.94 20.00
C THR A 192 -7.92 -6.44 18.79
N GLY A 193 -7.84 -7.16 17.69
CA GLY A 193 -8.53 -6.85 16.45
C GLY A 193 -7.73 -7.36 15.24
N ALA A 194 -8.28 -7.17 14.05
CA ALA A 194 -7.55 -7.43 12.82
C ALA A 194 -6.57 -6.29 12.52
N VAL A 195 -5.43 -6.64 11.95
CA VAL A 195 -4.50 -5.67 11.38
C VAL A 195 -5.18 -4.94 10.22
N THR A 196 -5.04 -3.62 10.20
CA THR A 196 -5.49 -2.76 9.10
C THR A 196 -4.31 -2.05 8.46
N ALA A 197 -4.54 -1.21 7.47
CA ALA A 197 -3.47 -0.43 6.86
C ALA A 197 -3.97 0.92 6.36
N HIS A 198 -3.01 1.85 6.24
CA HIS A 198 -3.20 3.09 5.53
C HIS A 198 -2.01 3.39 4.60
N LEU A 199 -2.24 4.27 3.62
CA LEU A 199 -1.18 4.73 2.73
C LEU A 199 -0.52 5.98 3.31
N ASP A 200 0.79 6.10 3.07
CA ASP A 200 1.54 7.31 3.34
C ASP A 200 2.12 7.88 2.04
N LEU A 201 1.94 9.18 1.88
CA LEU A 201 2.63 9.97 0.88
C LEU A 201 3.87 10.61 1.49
N SER A 202 5.00 10.53 0.81
CA SER A 202 6.13 11.42 1.07
C SER A 202 6.00 12.68 0.23
N SER A 203 6.39 13.83 0.78
CA SER A 203 6.34 15.12 0.07
C SER A 203 7.49 16.03 0.50
N THR A 204 8.08 16.75 -0.48
CA THR A 204 9.07 17.79 -0.20
C THR A 204 8.47 19.06 0.40
N ASP A 205 7.14 19.23 0.31
CA ASP A 205 6.37 20.26 0.99
C ASP A 205 5.05 19.67 1.49
N ARG A 206 5.06 19.19 2.74
CA ARG A 206 3.90 18.56 3.38
C ARG A 206 2.69 19.50 3.47
N GLU A 207 2.93 20.79 3.77
CA GLU A 207 1.83 21.73 3.97
C GLU A 207 1.14 22.08 2.65
N ALA A 208 1.94 22.34 1.60
CA ALA A 208 1.39 22.56 0.26
C ALA A 208 0.63 21.32 -0.26
N GLU A 209 1.17 20.13 -0.04
CA GLU A 209 0.53 18.87 -0.42
C GLU A 209 -0.75 18.62 0.38
N THR A 210 -0.74 18.89 1.68
CA THR A 210 -1.95 18.83 2.52
C THR A 210 -3.02 19.78 2.02
N ALA A 211 -2.66 21.03 1.72
CA ALA A 211 -3.61 22.01 1.18
C ALA A 211 -4.20 21.56 -0.18
N ARG A 212 -3.37 20.97 -1.04
CA ARG A 212 -3.81 20.41 -2.32
C ARG A 212 -4.82 19.28 -2.13
N HIS A 213 -4.56 18.33 -1.23
CA HIS A 213 -5.49 17.23 -0.93
C HIS A 213 -6.79 17.72 -0.27
N VAL A 214 -6.73 18.76 0.55
CA VAL A 214 -7.95 19.41 1.10
C VAL A 214 -8.78 20.04 -0.03
N ALA A 215 -8.14 20.69 -1.02
CA ALA A 215 -8.83 21.22 -2.20
C ALA A 215 -9.46 20.10 -3.07
N LEU A 216 -8.96 18.87 -2.99
CA LEU A 216 -9.55 17.67 -3.60
C LEU A 216 -10.65 17.02 -2.75
N GLY A 217 -11.06 17.67 -1.67
CA GLY A 217 -12.16 17.22 -0.80
C GLY A 217 -11.73 16.38 0.41
N ALA A 218 -10.45 16.17 0.64
CA ALA A 218 -10.00 15.51 1.87
C ALA A 218 -10.15 16.44 3.08
N ARG A 219 -10.34 15.86 4.26
CA ARG A 219 -10.45 16.59 5.53
C ARG A 219 -9.27 16.23 6.43
N VAL A 220 -8.57 17.22 6.96
CA VAL A 220 -7.54 16.99 7.98
C VAL A 220 -8.19 16.43 9.25
N VAL A 221 -7.70 15.29 9.70
CA VAL A 221 -8.13 14.59 10.93
C VAL A 221 -7.24 14.96 12.11
N ALA A 222 -5.91 14.87 11.89
CA ALA A 222 -4.92 15.17 12.91
C ALA A 222 -3.63 15.71 12.27
N ARG A 223 -2.82 16.42 13.06
CA ARG A 223 -1.50 16.93 12.68
C ARG A 223 -0.49 16.51 13.74
N PHE A 224 0.63 15.96 13.28
CA PHE A 224 1.78 15.58 14.08
C PHE A 224 3.03 16.25 13.51
N ASP A 225 4.13 16.23 14.25
CA ASP A 225 5.37 16.90 13.81
C ASP A 225 5.87 16.37 12.44
N GLY A 226 5.79 15.04 12.23
CA GLY A 226 6.29 14.38 11.02
C GLY A 226 5.24 14.12 9.94
N TRP A 227 3.93 14.17 10.25
CA TRP A 227 2.88 13.81 9.29
C TRP A 227 1.54 14.49 9.59
N THR A 228 0.67 14.51 8.59
CA THR A 228 -0.73 14.95 8.68
C THR A 228 -1.64 13.81 8.28
N VAL A 229 -2.62 13.46 9.12
CA VAL A 229 -3.64 12.46 8.83
C VAL A 229 -4.82 13.12 8.11
N LEU A 230 -5.25 12.55 6.99
CA LEU A 230 -6.39 13.00 6.21
C LEU A 230 -7.43 11.89 6.06
N ALA A 231 -8.71 12.30 6.06
CA ALA A 231 -9.82 11.46 5.62
C ALA A 231 -10.22 11.89 4.21
N PRO A 232 -10.15 10.99 3.20
CA PRO A 232 -10.60 11.27 1.85
C PRO A 232 -12.14 11.36 1.79
N PRO A 233 -12.72 11.80 0.67
CA PRO A 233 -14.17 11.75 0.46
C PRO A 233 -14.76 10.32 0.54
N ALA A 234 -13.95 9.31 0.25
CA ALA A 234 -14.31 7.91 0.29
C ALA A 234 -13.07 7.03 0.53
N GLY A 235 -13.24 5.88 1.18
CA GLY A 235 -12.17 4.97 1.51
C GLY A 235 -11.53 5.21 2.87
N THR A 236 -10.34 4.66 3.06
CA THR A 236 -9.59 4.71 4.33
C THR A 236 -8.82 6.02 4.50
N ALA A 237 -8.58 6.43 5.74
CA ALA A 237 -7.67 7.53 6.05
C ALA A 237 -6.25 7.24 5.52
N TYR A 238 -5.46 8.29 5.31
CA TYR A 238 -4.08 8.21 4.84
C TYR A 238 -3.25 9.35 5.44
N CYS A 239 -1.93 9.26 5.31
CA CYS A 239 -1.04 10.29 5.82
C CYS A 239 -0.27 11.00 4.70
N ILE A 240 0.05 12.28 4.90
CA ILE A 240 1.07 13.00 4.17
C ILE A 240 2.22 13.27 5.14
N THR A 241 3.40 12.76 4.81
CA THR A 241 4.59 12.82 5.67
C THR A 241 5.57 13.88 5.16
N ALA A 242 6.40 14.41 6.06
CA ALA A 242 7.50 15.32 5.73
C ALA A 242 8.74 14.57 5.17
N ARG A 243 8.64 13.29 4.86
CA ARG A 243 9.73 12.55 4.21
C ARG A 243 9.91 13.05 2.78
N THR A 244 11.16 13.23 2.38
CA THR A 244 11.48 13.44 0.98
C THR A 244 11.32 12.13 0.21
N PRO A 245 10.62 12.11 -0.95
CA PRO A 245 10.60 10.96 -1.82
C PRO A 245 12.01 10.47 -2.15
N ASP A 246 12.22 9.14 -2.15
CA ASP A 246 13.52 8.58 -2.52
C ASP A 246 13.86 8.93 -3.97
N PRO A 247 15.09 9.29 -4.26
CA PRO A 247 15.54 9.49 -5.63
C PRO A 247 15.37 8.22 -6.45
N ILE A 248 15.05 8.36 -7.73
CA ILE A 248 15.03 7.25 -8.68
C ILE A 248 16.45 7.09 -9.20
N ASP A 249 16.99 5.87 -9.09
CA ASP A 249 18.27 5.53 -9.70
C ASP A 249 18.13 5.58 -11.24
N PRO A 250 18.85 6.48 -11.94
CA PRO A 250 18.76 6.56 -13.39
C PRO A 250 19.23 5.28 -14.10
N GLU A 251 20.11 4.48 -13.48
CA GLU A 251 20.61 3.24 -14.06
C GLU A 251 19.59 2.08 -13.98
N ALA A 252 18.61 2.17 -13.09
CA ALA A 252 17.52 1.18 -12.99
C ALA A 252 16.52 1.23 -14.16
N ARG A 253 16.68 2.18 -15.10
CA ARG A 253 15.79 2.39 -16.26
C ARG A 253 16.39 1.91 -17.61
N SER A 254 17.58 1.31 -17.60
CA SER A 254 18.26 0.84 -18.80
C SER A 254 18.07 -0.65 -19.07
#